data_acf4906c70de56cbe862d986bf3d69a3
#
_entry.id   acf4906c70de56cbe862d986bf3d69a3
#
_cell.length_a   1.000
_cell.length_b   1.000
_cell.length_c   1.000
_cell.angle_alpha   90.00
_cell.angle_beta   90.00
_cell.angle_gamma   90.00
#
_symmetry.space_group_name_H-M   'P 1'
#
loop_
_entity.id
_entity.type
_entity.pdbx_description
1 polymer ?
#
loop_
_entity_poly.entity_id
_entity_poly.type
_entity_poly.pdbx_seq_one_letter_code
_entity_poly.pdbx_strand_id
1 'polypeptide(L)'
;MPAPRSVTSCCPTRSQSRSRASLRSSCKSMRARSLRPLALVLLLAAAAASPQAQAQSYPAKAVRVVVPLPAGGATDVIARAVSQRLSEIWGQQLVIENKGGANTQIGAEVVAKSLPDGYTLLATSESTLAVNPFLYRKLPYEAKDFVPVSGLGTITQALVLHPSVPANTVAEFIALAKSKPGELNYGTLGIGSSSHLNTISFESMAGIKLTPVHYRGGAPALTDVIGGHTQVLFISVTLMHQPWQAGQLKALGVGGVKRVPQFPELPTIAESGLPGYQAVSWFGLFTPAGTPADIVRHINADVQRILSDPAFQEKFLTPSFFEPILGSADEFARYVSAEQVKWGKIIADNKVSAE
;
A
#
# COMPACT_ATOMS: atom_id res chain seq x y z
N MET A 1 54.00 -26.01 7.88
CA MET A 1 54.85 -27.20 7.64
C MET A 1 53.93 -28.37 7.37
N PRO A 2 54.17 -29.22 6.37
CA PRO A 2 54.81 -28.97 5.07
C PRO A 2 53.93 -29.41 3.88
N ALA A 3 54.14 -28.81 2.74
CA ALA A 3 53.96 -29.43 1.40
C ALA A 3 55.22 -30.28 1.12
N PRO A 4 55.51 -30.84 -0.06
CA PRO A 4 54.76 -31.18 -1.30
C PRO A 4 55.19 -32.53 -1.91
N ARG A 5 54.82 -32.85 -3.18
CA ARG A 5 55.60 -33.57 -4.25
C ARG A 5 54.65 -34.05 -5.38
N SER A 6 54.58 -33.51 -6.58
CA SER A 6 55.42 -33.63 -7.81
C SER A 6 55.99 -35.04 -8.14
N VAL A 7 55.74 -35.52 -9.37
CA VAL A 7 56.54 -36.30 -10.32
C VAL A 7 55.69 -36.58 -11.55
N THR A 8 55.89 -35.97 -12.68
CA THR A 8 56.79 -36.07 -13.86
C THR A 8 56.79 -37.39 -14.64
N SER A 9 56.58 -37.17 -15.98
CA SER A 9 57.23 -37.77 -17.15
C SER A 9 56.77 -39.20 -17.55
N CYS A 10 56.56 -39.57 -18.81
CA CYS A 10 57.49 -39.51 -19.94
C CYS A 10 56.81 -39.94 -21.20
N CYS A 11 57.13 -39.35 -22.29
CA CYS A 11 56.97 -39.87 -23.66
C CYS A 11 58.01 -40.94 -23.99
N PRO A 12 57.89 -41.85 -24.93
CA PRO A 12 58.66 -41.62 -26.16
C PRO A 12 58.05 -42.09 -27.51
N THR A 13 58.57 -41.44 -28.48
CA THR A 13 58.64 -41.55 -29.95
C THR A 13 58.99 -42.94 -30.53
N ARG A 14 58.59 -43.15 -31.79
CA ARG A 14 59.29 -43.64 -33.03
C ARG A 14 58.36 -44.45 -33.92
N SER A 15 58.23 -44.35 -35.16
CA SER A 15 58.90 -43.91 -36.38
C SER A 15 58.64 -44.96 -37.48
N GLN A 16 58.37 -44.48 -38.71
CA GLN A 16 58.66 -45.10 -40.03
C GLN A 16 57.84 -46.35 -40.39
N SER A 17 57.37 -46.56 -41.63
CA SER A 17 57.89 -46.23 -42.97
C SER A 17 56.87 -46.59 -44.06
N ARG A 18 56.84 -45.80 -45.10
CA ARG A 18 56.65 -46.09 -46.56
C ARG A 18 56.03 -47.40 -47.01
N SER A 19 54.99 -47.32 -47.85
CA SER A 19 55.03 -47.94 -49.22
C SER A 19 53.98 -47.25 -50.12
N ARG A 20 54.43 -46.89 -51.30
CA ARG A 20 53.67 -46.43 -52.45
C ARG A 20 53.00 -47.64 -53.16
N ALA A 21 51.75 -47.47 -53.53
CA ALA A 21 51.23 -48.20 -54.72
C ALA A 21 50.12 -47.33 -55.35
N SER A 22 50.38 -46.93 -56.55
CA SER A 22 49.51 -46.25 -57.48
C SER A 22 48.46 -47.20 -58.02
N LEU A 23 47.20 -46.79 -58.09
CA LEU A 23 46.27 -47.27 -59.10
C LEU A 23 45.34 -46.07 -59.49
N ARG A 24 45.51 -45.72 -60.73
CA ARG A 24 44.61 -44.85 -61.51
C ARG A 24 43.31 -45.61 -61.74
N SER A 25 42.15 -44.96 -61.57
CA SER A 25 41.24 -44.72 -62.68
C SER A 25 39.84 -44.35 -62.22
N SER A 26 39.27 -43.55 -63.02
CA SER A 26 37.84 -43.33 -63.31
C SER A 26 37.12 -42.31 -62.56
N CYS A 27 37.29 -41.10 -63.05
CA CYS A 27 36.40 -39.98 -62.88
C CYS A 27 35.02 -40.32 -63.49
N LYS A 28 34.01 -40.59 -62.69
CA LYS A 28 32.59 -40.45 -63.09
C LYS A 28 32.01 -39.27 -62.40
N SER A 29 31.83 -38.22 -63.19
CA SER A 29 31.07 -37.05 -62.87
C SER A 29 29.64 -37.42 -62.48
N MET A 30 29.37 -37.52 -61.18
CA MET A 30 28.01 -37.48 -60.69
C MET A 30 27.65 -35.96 -60.47
N ARG A 31 26.82 -35.47 -61.37
CA ARG A 31 26.20 -34.19 -61.36
C ARG A 31 25.49 -34.02 -59.98
N ALA A 32 26.00 -33.10 -59.17
CA ALA A 32 25.31 -32.58 -57.96
C ALA A 32 24.05 -31.81 -58.40
N ARG A 33 22.95 -32.55 -58.64
CA ARG A 33 21.63 -31.96 -58.91
C ARG A 33 21.04 -31.45 -57.59
N SER A 34 21.04 -30.13 -57.46
CA SER A 34 20.00 -29.30 -56.85
C SER A 34 19.32 -29.83 -55.56
N LEU A 35 20.05 -29.91 -54.44
CA LEU A 35 19.47 -29.99 -53.10
C LEU A 35 19.29 -28.62 -52.45
N ARG A 36 19.66 -27.55 -53.17
CA ARG A 36 19.59 -26.18 -52.69
C ARG A 36 18.17 -25.63 -52.41
N PRO A 37 17.13 -25.92 -53.23
CA PRO A 37 15.79 -25.41 -52.94
C PRO A 37 15.12 -26.07 -51.72
N LEU A 38 15.39 -27.36 -51.46
CA LEU A 38 14.76 -28.07 -50.34
C LEU A 38 15.31 -27.63 -48.98
N ALA A 39 16.61 -27.35 -48.92
CA ALA A 39 17.24 -26.82 -47.71
C ALA A 39 16.75 -25.39 -47.36
N LEU A 40 16.49 -24.55 -48.39
CA LEU A 40 15.97 -23.19 -48.17
C LEU A 40 14.51 -23.19 -47.71
N VAL A 41 13.68 -24.12 -48.20
CA VAL A 41 12.29 -24.28 -47.77
C VAL A 41 12.22 -24.83 -46.33
N LEU A 42 13.11 -25.75 -45.95
CA LEU A 42 13.19 -26.24 -44.56
C LEU A 42 13.68 -25.16 -43.57
N LEU A 43 14.61 -24.30 -43.97
CA LEU A 43 15.04 -23.16 -43.14
C LEU A 43 13.93 -22.09 -42.98
N LEU A 44 13.17 -21.83 -44.02
CA LEU A 44 12.01 -20.90 -43.95
C LEU A 44 10.87 -21.51 -43.13
N ALA A 45 10.63 -22.81 -43.21
CA ALA A 45 9.61 -23.48 -42.36
C ALA A 45 10.03 -23.54 -40.89
N ALA A 46 11.33 -23.69 -40.58
CA ALA A 46 11.84 -23.63 -39.20
C ALA A 46 11.78 -22.22 -38.61
N ALA A 47 11.94 -21.16 -39.43
CA ALA A 47 11.77 -19.77 -39.00
C ALA A 47 10.28 -19.39 -38.73
N ALA A 48 9.33 -20.05 -39.41
CA ALA A 48 7.90 -19.85 -39.19
C ALA A 48 7.39 -20.62 -37.96
N ALA A 49 8.15 -21.57 -37.43
CA ALA A 49 7.85 -22.35 -36.23
C ALA A 49 8.48 -21.73 -34.96
N SER A 50 8.79 -20.43 -34.95
CA SER A 50 9.14 -19.73 -33.72
C SER A 50 7.98 -19.94 -32.75
N PRO A 51 8.18 -20.56 -31.55
CA PRO A 51 7.12 -20.62 -30.57
C PRO A 51 6.73 -19.16 -30.30
N GLN A 52 5.49 -18.82 -30.65
CA GLN A 52 4.91 -17.58 -30.14
C GLN A 52 5.09 -17.67 -28.63
N ALA A 53 6.00 -16.86 -28.09
CA ALA A 53 6.09 -16.67 -26.65
C ALA A 53 4.69 -16.21 -26.25
N GLN A 54 3.87 -17.17 -25.79
CA GLN A 54 2.60 -16.84 -25.15
C GLN A 54 3.00 -15.93 -23.99
N ALA A 55 2.69 -14.66 -24.13
CA ALA A 55 2.82 -13.74 -23.02
C ALA A 55 2.09 -14.39 -21.85
N GLN A 56 2.84 -14.89 -20.87
CA GLN A 56 2.23 -15.53 -19.69
C GLN A 56 1.26 -14.53 -19.12
N SER A 57 -0.01 -14.90 -19.07
CA SER A 57 -1.05 -14.04 -18.53
C SER A 57 -0.67 -13.70 -17.09
N TYR A 58 -0.48 -12.42 -16.80
CA TYR A 58 -0.25 -11.98 -15.43
C TYR A 58 -1.56 -12.07 -14.63
N PRO A 59 -1.49 -12.58 -13.38
CA PRO A 59 -0.39 -13.26 -12.72
C PRO A 59 -0.31 -14.76 -13.06
N ALA A 60 0.90 -15.30 -13.30
CA ALA A 60 1.15 -16.72 -13.53
C ALA A 60 1.56 -17.50 -12.26
N LYS A 61 1.75 -16.81 -11.14
CA LYS A 61 2.14 -17.36 -9.83
C LYS A 61 1.52 -16.54 -8.71
N ALA A 62 1.62 -17.00 -7.48
CA ALA A 62 1.11 -16.28 -6.31
C ALA A 62 1.71 -14.86 -6.20
N VAL A 63 0.87 -13.91 -5.80
CA VAL A 63 1.22 -12.50 -5.59
C VAL A 63 1.32 -12.25 -4.09
N ARG A 64 2.39 -11.60 -3.68
CA ARG A 64 2.64 -11.20 -2.30
C ARG A 64 2.09 -9.80 -2.06
N VAL A 65 1.30 -9.63 -1.01
CA VAL A 65 0.77 -8.31 -0.59
C VAL A 65 1.31 -8.00 0.80
N VAL A 66 2.22 -7.05 0.88
CA VAL A 66 2.80 -6.60 2.15
C VAL A 66 1.90 -5.53 2.76
N VAL A 67 1.48 -5.75 3.99
CA VAL A 67 0.75 -4.80 4.83
C VAL A 67 1.68 -4.34 5.94
N PRO A 68 2.16 -3.07 5.95
CA PRO A 68 3.15 -2.59 6.92
C PRO A 68 2.55 -2.22 8.28
N LEU A 69 1.45 -2.88 8.65
CA LEU A 69 0.66 -2.64 9.85
C LEU A 69 0.25 -3.99 10.49
N PRO A 70 -0.11 -4.01 11.78
CA PRO A 70 -0.57 -5.22 12.44
C PRO A 70 -1.81 -5.82 11.78
N ALA A 71 -1.93 -7.15 11.85
CA ALA A 71 -3.11 -7.87 11.39
C ALA A 71 -4.37 -7.42 12.17
N GLY A 72 -5.51 -7.43 11.48
CA GLY A 72 -6.81 -7.02 12.04
C GLY A 72 -7.06 -5.51 12.06
N GLY A 73 -6.07 -4.68 11.70
CA GLY A 73 -6.28 -3.25 11.48
C GLY A 73 -7.01 -2.95 10.17
N ALA A 74 -7.49 -1.71 10.01
CA ALA A 74 -8.27 -1.29 8.84
C ALA A 74 -7.59 -1.61 7.49
N THR A 75 -6.29 -1.34 7.39
CA THR A 75 -5.50 -1.66 6.17
C THR A 75 -5.49 -3.16 5.88
N ASP A 76 -5.33 -3.99 6.92
CA ASP A 76 -5.30 -5.45 6.77
C ASP A 76 -6.67 -5.99 6.35
N VAL A 77 -7.75 -5.46 6.95
CA VAL A 77 -9.13 -5.87 6.64
C VAL A 77 -9.46 -5.62 5.17
N ILE A 78 -9.23 -4.39 4.66
CA ILE A 78 -9.55 -4.07 3.27
C ILE A 78 -8.59 -4.77 2.29
N ALA A 79 -7.30 -4.90 2.64
CA ALA A 79 -6.34 -5.64 1.82
C ALA A 79 -6.74 -7.11 1.67
N ARG A 80 -7.17 -7.78 2.75
CA ARG A 80 -7.65 -9.18 2.70
C ARG A 80 -8.92 -9.33 1.89
N ALA A 81 -9.90 -8.45 2.08
CA ALA A 81 -11.15 -8.50 1.33
C ALA A 81 -10.91 -8.38 -0.19
N VAL A 82 -10.11 -7.40 -0.61
CA VAL A 82 -9.76 -7.20 -2.03
C VAL A 82 -8.89 -8.35 -2.55
N SER A 83 -7.88 -8.79 -1.78
CA SER A 83 -6.99 -9.88 -2.18
C SER A 83 -7.72 -11.21 -2.34
N GLN A 84 -8.72 -11.50 -1.52
CA GLN A 84 -9.56 -12.69 -1.67
C GLN A 84 -10.29 -12.67 -3.02
N ARG A 85 -10.93 -11.54 -3.37
CA ARG A 85 -11.65 -11.41 -4.65
C ARG A 85 -10.72 -11.43 -5.85
N LEU A 86 -9.54 -10.80 -5.75
CA LEU A 86 -8.51 -10.90 -6.79
C LEU A 86 -8.03 -12.33 -6.97
N SER A 87 -7.85 -13.10 -5.88
CA SER A 87 -7.45 -14.51 -5.96
C SER A 87 -8.48 -15.36 -6.71
N GLU A 88 -9.77 -15.10 -6.51
CA GLU A 88 -10.86 -15.77 -7.22
C GLU A 88 -10.85 -15.42 -8.72
N ILE A 89 -10.60 -14.15 -9.07
CA ILE A 89 -10.57 -13.67 -10.46
C ILE A 89 -9.35 -14.20 -11.21
N TRP A 90 -8.19 -14.18 -10.57
CA TRP A 90 -6.91 -14.53 -11.22
C TRP A 90 -6.59 -16.02 -11.19
N GLY A 91 -7.29 -16.80 -10.36
CA GLY A 91 -6.94 -18.21 -10.14
C GLY A 91 -5.55 -18.38 -9.50
N GLN A 92 -4.98 -17.32 -8.92
CA GLN A 92 -3.69 -17.29 -8.24
C GLN A 92 -3.87 -16.73 -6.84
N GLN A 93 -3.13 -17.26 -5.87
CA GLN A 93 -3.24 -16.79 -4.49
C GLN A 93 -2.59 -15.43 -4.30
N LEU A 94 -3.28 -14.52 -3.60
CA LEU A 94 -2.69 -13.33 -3.01
C LEU A 94 -2.39 -13.59 -1.53
N VAL A 95 -1.09 -13.58 -1.18
CA VAL A 95 -0.60 -13.90 0.16
C VAL A 95 -0.34 -12.60 0.92
N ILE A 96 -1.12 -12.36 1.98
CA ILE A 96 -0.95 -11.19 2.86
C ILE A 96 0.18 -11.46 3.86
N GLU A 97 1.16 -10.54 3.89
CA GLU A 97 2.22 -10.52 4.89
C GLU A 97 2.17 -9.24 5.72
N ASN A 98 1.84 -9.36 6.99
CA ASN A 98 1.88 -8.23 7.91
C ASN A 98 3.31 -7.97 8.39
N LYS A 99 3.92 -6.86 7.94
CA LYS A 99 5.28 -6.43 8.31
C LYS A 99 5.24 -5.05 8.97
N GLY A 100 4.64 -5.01 10.16
CA GLY A 100 4.54 -3.79 10.96
C GLY A 100 5.87 -3.36 11.57
N GLY A 101 5.93 -2.12 12.02
CA GLY A 101 7.05 -1.54 12.76
C GLY A 101 7.55 -0.22 12.20
N ALA A 102 8.18 0.59 13.05
CA ALA A 102 8.71 1.91 12.75
C ALA A 102 7.74 2.79 11.93
N ASN A 103 6.48 2.88 12.35
CA ASN A 103 5.43 3.62 11.64
C ASN A 103 5.36 3.25 10.15
N THR A 104 5.17 1.98 9.83
CA THR A 104 5.09 1.40 8.47
C THR A 104 6.41 1.27 7.68
N GLN A 105 7.52 1.82 8.17
CA GLN A 105 8.78 1.89 7.42
C GLN A 105 9.33 0.50 7.04
N ILE A 106 9.25 -0.48 7.96
CA ILE A 106 9.81 -1.83 7.74
C ILE A 106 9.13 -2.52 6.54
N GLY A 107 7.82 -2.54 6.49
CA GLY A 107 7.10 -3.17 5.38
C GLY A 107 7.22 -2.40 4.07
N ALA A 108 7.23 -1.07 4.13
CA ALA A 108 7.44 -0.23 2.96
C ALA A 108 8.83 -0.45 2.33
N GLU A 109 9.89 -0.50 3.13
CA GLU A 109 11.25 -0.77 2.66
C GLU A 109 11.36 -2.12 1.94
N VAL A 110 10.69 -3.16 2.45
CA VAL A 110 10.66 -4.48 1.82
C VAL A 110 10.10 -4.40 0.40
N VAL A 111 9.02 -3.63 0.19
CA VAL A 111 8.41 -3.48 -1.14
C VAL A 111 9.24 -2.58 -2.03
N ALA A 112 9.75 -1.46 -1.53
CA ALA A 112 10.61 -0.55 -2.28
C ALA A 112 11.84 -1.26 -2.90
N LYS A 113 12.36 -2.28 -2.21
CA LYS A 113 13.51 -3.09 -2.64
C LYS A 113 13.13 -4.36 -3.42
N SER A 114 11.85 -4.61 -3.65
CA SER A 114 11.39 -5.78 -4.40
C SER A 114 11.51 -5.59 -5.91
N LEU A 115 11.50 -6.70 -6.66
CA LEU A 115 11.51 -6.65 -8.13
C LEU A 115 10.23 -5.96 -8.64
N PRO A 116 10.34 -5.10 -9.67
CA PRO A 116 9.20 -4.38 -10.23
C PRO A 116 8.45 -5.25 -11.27
N ASP A 117 8.11 -6.49 -10.90
CA ASP A 117 7.46 -7.48 -11.76
C ASP A 117 5.95 -7.66 -11.48
N GLY A 118 5.40 -6.86 -10.56
CA GLY A 118 4.00 -6.92 -10.16
C GLY A 118 3.68 -8.00 -9.13
N TYR A 119 4.62 -8.86 -8.74
CA TYR A 119 4.37 -9.95 -7.80
C TYR A 119 4.61 -9.58 -6.32
N THR A 120 5.01 -8.34 -6.05
CA THR A 120 5.03 -7.80 -4.69
C THR A 120 4.29 -6.46 -4.68
N LEU A 121 3.23 -6.40 -3.89
CA LEU A 121 2.38 -5.23 -3.73
C LEU A 121 2.50 -4.69 -2.30
N LEU A 122 2.31 -3.39 -2.14
CA LEU A 122 2.17 -2.74 -0.85
C LEU A 122 0.72 -2.29 -0.68
N ALA A 123 0.03 -2.81 0.33
CA ALA A 123 -1.26 -2.27 0.76
C ALA A 123 -1.05 -1.45 2.02
N THR A 124 -1.26 -0.14 1.95
CA THR A 124 -0.93 0.78 3.04
C THR A 124 -1.90 1.94 3.17
N SER A 125 -1.71 2.75 4.22
CA SER A 125 -2.46 3.98 4.48
C SER A 125 -1.64 5.23 4.14
N GLU A 126 -2.24 6.41 4.33
CA GLU A 126 -1.63 7.73 4.18
C GLU A 126 -0.29 7.87 4.91
N SER A 127 -0.13 7.18 6.05
CA SER A 127 1.06 7.29 6.89
C SER A 127 2.35 7.02 6.11
N THR A 128 2.35 6.00 5.24
CA THR A 128 3.56 5.56 4.54
C THR A 128 4.06 6.57 3.52
N LEU A 129 3.16 7.09 2.68
CA LEU A 129 3.56 7.87 1.49
C LEU A 129 3.20 9.34 1.58
N ALA A 130 2.22 9.71 2.41
CA ALA A 130 1.79 11.10 2.53
C ALA A 130 2.23 11.79 3.83
N VAL A 131 2.57 11.04 4.88
CA VAL A 131 2.95 11.58 6.18
C VAL A 131 4.43 11.38 6.48
N ASN A 132 4.93 10.14 6.43
CA ASN A 132 6.30 9.81 6.84
C ASN A 132 7.40 10.62 6.10
N PRO A 133 7.27 10.95 4.79
CA PRO A 133 8.26 11.76 4.09
C PRO A 133 8.49 13.16 4.70
N PHE A 134 7.53 13.67 5.46
CA PHE A 134 7.61 14.99 6.11
C PHE A 134 7.86 14.88 7.62
N LEU A 135 7.62 13.71 8.21
CA LEU A 135 7.69 13.48 9.64
C LEU A 135 9.09 13.04 10.10
N TYR A 136 9.81 12.30 9.26
CA TYR A 136 11.12 11.73 9.55
C TYR A 136 12.20 12.36 8.67
N ARG A 137 13.34 12.71 9.28
CA ARG A 137 14.51 13.23 8.55
C ARG A 137 15.19 12.16 7.69
N LYS A 138 15.10 10.89 8.09
CA LYS A 138 15.69 9.77 7.37
C LYS A 138 14.69 8.64 7.27
N LEU A 139 14.34 8.28 6.03
CA LEU A 139 13.50 7.12 5.72
C LEU A 139 14.33 6.09 4.95
N PRO A 140 14.03 4.77 5.09
CA PRO A 140 14.68 3.73 4.31
C PRO A 140 14.13 3.60 2.88
N TYR A 141 13.20 4.47 2.49
CA TYR A 141 12.56 4.54 1.16
C TYR A 141 12.20 5.99 0.82
N GLU A 142 11.92 6.25 -0.44
CA GLU A 142 11.35 7.50 -0.92
C GLU A 142 9.98 7.27 -1.55
N ALA A 143 9.12 8.29 -1.60
CA ALA A 143 7.79 8.17 -2.22
C ALA A 143 7.86 7.76 -3.71
N LYS A 144 8.92 8.17 -4.42
CA LYS A 144 9.20 7.81 -5.81
C LYS A 144 9.52 6.33 -6.03
N ASP A 145 9.85 5.58 -4.97
CA ASP A 145 10.13 4.15 -5.03
C ASP A 145 8.86 3.31 -5.23
N PHE A 146 7.69 3.96 -5.28
CA PHE A 146 6.39 3.30 -5.42
C PHE A 146 5.59 3.89 -6.58
N VAL A 147 4.86 3.01 -7.28
CA VAL A 147 3.84 3.39 -8.26
C VAL A 147 2.47 3.17 -7.65
N PRO A 148 1.62 4.20 -7.53
CA PRO A 148 0.23 4.05 -7.14
C PRO A 148 -0.53 3.17 -8.15
N VAL A 149 -1.24 2.16 -7.65
CA VAL A 149 -2.01 1.24 -8.47
C VAL A 149 -3.50 1.55 -8.38
N SER A 150 -4.02 1.59 -7.15
CA SER A 150 -5.46 1.82 -6.91
C SER A 150 -5.69 2.33 -5.49
N GLY A 151 -6.59 3.29 -5.33
CA GLY A 151 -7.24 3.49 -4.05
C GLY A 151 -8.05 2.25 -3.69
N LEU A 152 -8.09 1.92 -2.40
CA LEU A 152 -8.89 0.81 -1.90
C LEU A 152 -10.15 1.33 -1.21
N GLY A 153 -10.00 2.34 -0.37
CA GLY A 153 -11.13 2.94 0.33
C GLY A 153 -10.68 3.98 1.34
N THR A 154 -11.67 4.66 1.90
CA THR A 154 -11.49 5.62 3.00
C THR A 154 -12.29 5.19 4.22
N ILE A 155 -11.85 5.61 5.41
CA ILE A 155 -12.63 5.57 6.65
C ILE A 155 -12.67 6.97 7.24
N THR A 156 -13.88 7.44 7.49
CA THR A 156 -14.10 8.70 8.20
C THR A 156 -13.72 8.57 9.68
N GLN A 157 -13.09 9.61 10.22
CA GLN A 157 -12.82 9.73 11.64
C GLN A 157 -13.88 10.62 12.31
N ALA A 158 -14.18 10.34 13.57
CA ALA A 158 -15.09 11.13 14.39
C ALA A 158 -14.33 11.82 15.51
N LEU A 159 -14.76 13.02 15.85
CA LEU A 159 -14.37 13.71 17.08
C LEU A 159 -15.24 13.17 18.21
N VAL A 160 -14.62 12.48 19.16
CA VAL A 160 -15.30 11.93 20.33
C VAL A 160 -14.76 12.56 21.62
N LEU A 161 -15.63 12.65 22.61
CA LEU A 161 -15.31 13.12 23.95
C LEU A 161 -15.71 12.09 25.02
N HIS A 162 -14.98 12.10 26.14
CA HIS A 162 -15.48 11.46 27.36
C HIS A 162 -16.77 12.15 27.83
N PRO A 163 -17.78 11.42 28.38
CA PRO A 163 -19.06 11.99 28.80
C PRO A 163 -18.98 13.15 29.82
N SER A 164 -17.93 13.17 30.63
CA SER A 164 -17.73 14.23 31.64
C SER A 164 -17.39 15.61 31.03
N VAL A 165 -16.98 15.67 29.76
CA VAL A 165 -16.69 16.94 29.10
C VAL A 165 -18.02 17.71 28.87
N PRO A 166 -18.18 18.93 29.36
CA PRO A 166 -19.44 19.67 29.28
C PRO A 166 -19.59 20.35 27.91
N ALA A 167 -19.61 19.53 26.83
CA ALA A 167 -19.86 19.96 25.46
C ALA A 167 -20.63 18.85 24.73
N ASN A 168 -21.64 19.21 23.92
CA ASN A 168 -22.48 18.28 23.16
C ASN A 168 -22.45 18.63 21.67
N THR A 169 -21.81 19.70 21.28
CA THR A 169 -21.61 20.12 19.89
C THR A 169 -20.16 20.51 19.65
N VAL A 170 -19.73 20.50 18.39
CA VAL A 170 -18.39 20.97 17.99
C VAL A 170 -18.17 22.41 18.41
N ALA A 171 -19.17 23.28 18.27
CA ALA A 171 -19.09 24.68 18.65
C ALA A 171 -18.90 24.86 20.15
N GLU A 172 -19.67 24.14 21.01
CA GLU A 172 -19.50 24.14 22.46
C GLU A 172 -18.12 23.62 22.86
N PHE A 173 -17.63 22.58 22.23
CA PHE A 173 -16.30 22.07 22.50
C PHE A 173 -15.20 23.08 22.14
N ILE A 174 -15.30 23.75 21.00
CA ILE A 174 -14.36 24.81 20.62
C ILE A 174 -14.39 25.94 21.63
N ALA A 175 -15.57 26.38 22.07
CA ALA A 175 -15.71 27.42 23.08
C ALA A 175 -15.07 27.02 24.43
N LEU A 176 -15.33 25.78 24.88
CA LEU A 176 -14.71 25.21 26.09
C LEU A 176 -13.17 25.19 25.98
N ALA A 177 -12.64 24.65 24.85
CA ALA A 177 -11.20 24.54 24.64
C ALA A 177 -10.51 25.91 24.55
N LYS A 178 -11.20 26.96 24.02
CA LYS A 178 -10.71 28.34 24.03
C LYS A 178 -10.65 28.93 25.42
N SER A 179 -11.58 28.55 26.32
CA SER A 179 -11.58 29.02 27.70
C SER A 179 -10.53 28.34 28.58
N LYS A 180 -10.00 27.20 28.15
CA LYS A 180 -9.04 26.33 28.85
C LYS A 180 -7.90 25.87 27.95
N PRO A 181 -7.07 26.78 27.42
CA PRO A 181 -6.03 26.42 26.45
C PRO A 181 -4.99 25.48 27.06
N GLY A 182 -4.84 24.29 26.48
CA GLY A 182 -3.89 23.26 26.90
C GLY A 182 -4.32 22.41 28.11
N GLU A 183 -5.48 22.67 28.73
CA GLU A 183 -5.95 21.89 29.89
C GLU A 183 -6.62 20.55 29.46
N LEU A 184 -7.18 20.50 28.27
CA LEU A 184 -7.82 19.27 27.76
C LEU A 184 -6.81 18.37 27.08
N ASN A 185 -6.73 17.10 27.53
CA ASN A 185 -5.86 16.11 26.95
C ASN A 185 -6.56 15.37 25.81
N TYR A 186 -5.84 15.15 24.71
CA TYR A 186 -6.33 14.30 23.63
C TYR A 186 -5.46 13.07 23.40
N GLY A 187 -6.11 11.93 23.20
CA GLY A 187 -5.44 10.71 22.84
C GLY A 187 -5.00 10.70 21.36
N THR A 188 -3.85 10.13 21.08
CA THR A 188 -3.39 9.85 19.71
C THR A 188 -3.00 8.40 19.54
N LEU A 189 -3.05 7.89 18.31
CA LEU A 189 -2.61 6.52 17.99
C LEU A 189 -1.07 6.44 17.80
N GLY A 190 -0.36 7.47 18.19
CA GLY A 190 1.08 7.68 18.05
C GLY A 190 1.42 8.96 17.32
N ILE A 191 2.66 9.42 17.43
CA ILE A 191 3.15 10.64 16.75
C ILE A 191 3.01 10.44 15.23
N GLY A 192 2.44 11.46 14.54
CA GLY A 192 2.21 11.39 13.09
C GLY A 192 1.08 10.46 12.64
N SER A 193 0.36 9.82 13.57
CA SER A 193 -0.84 9.06 13.21
C SER A 193 -1.95 9.98 12.69
N SER A 194 -2.92 9.41 11.96
CA SER A 194 -4.08 10.16 11.49
C SER A 194 -4.82 10.90 12.61
N SER A 195 -5.00 10.25 13.78
CA SER A 195 -5.65 10.93 14.91
C SER A 195 -4.83 12.11 15.43
N HIS A 196 -3.51 12.01 15.47
CA HIS A 196 -2.62 13.11 15.87
C HIS A 196 -2.73 14.28 14.91
N LEU A 197 -2.52 14.03 13.60
CA LEU A 197 -2.53 15.08 12.59
C LEU A 197 -3.91 15.68 12.35
N ASN A 198 -4.98 14.89 12.45
CA ASN A 198 -6.34 15.38 12.39
C ASN A 198 -6.66 16.31 13.58
N THR A 199 -6.19 15.97 14.78
CA THR A 199 -6.35 16.86 15.95
C THR A 199 -5.57 18.16 15.76
N ILE A 200 -4.32 18.11 15.31
CA ILE A 200 -3.51 19.31 15.01
C ILE A 200 -4.20 20.19 13.96
N SER A 201 -4.72 19.60 12.89
CA SER A 201 -5.47 20.32 11.87
C SER A 201 -6.72 20.98 12.46
N PHE A 202 -7.43 20.29 13.35
CA PHE A 202 -8.58 20.81 14.06
C PHE A 202 -8.19 21.99 14.99
N GLU A 203 -7.13 21.82 15.79
CA GLU A 203 -6.60 22.89 16.66
C GLU A 203 -6.26 24.14 15.85
N SER A 204 -5.55 23.98 14.74
CA SER A 204 -5.14 25.08 13.87
C SER A 204 -6.33 25.83 13.28
N MET A 205 -7.33 25.10 12.76
CA MET A 205 -8.51 25.70 12.14
C MET A 205 -9.47 26.33 13.18
N ALA A 206 -9.60 25.71 14.37
CA ALA A 206 -10.47 26.18 15.43
C ALA A 206 -9.83 27.29 16.30
N GLY A 207 -8.52 27.50 16.21
CA GLY A 207 -7.75 28.42 17.05
C GLY A 207 -7.79 28.02 18.53
N ILE A 208 -7.60 26.72 18.82
CA ILE A 208 -7.58 26.14 20.16
C ILE A 208 -6.24 25.47 20.46
N LYS A 209 -6.01 25.09 21.71
CA LYS A 209 -4.84 24.34 22.14
C LYS A 209 -5.26 23.17 23.03
N LEU A 210 -4.81 21.95 22.67
CA LEU A 210 -5.00 20.74 23.43
C LEU A 210 -3.64 20.13 23.78
N THR A 211 -3.60 19.18 24.72
CA THR A 211 -2.35 18.51 25.13
C THR A 211 -2.37 17.04 24.65
N PRO A 212 -1.40 16.61 23.82
CA PRO A 212 -1.38 15.26 23.30
C PRO A 212 -0.91 14.22 24.31
N VAL A 213 -1.56 13.05 24.31
CA VAL A 213 -1.12 11.83 24.98
C VAL A 213 -0.98 10.74 23.91
N HIS A 214 0.24 10.23 23.74
CA HIS A 214 0.54 9.30 22.66
C HIS A 214 0.43 7.84 23.12
N TYR A 215 -0.39 7.06 22.41
CA TYR A 215 -0.60 5.62 22.63
C TYR A 215 0.01 4.77 21.53
N ARG A 216 0.15 3.49 21.76
CA ARG A 216 0.62 2.51 20.75
C ARG A 216 -0.57 1.90 19.98
N GLY A 217 -1.38 2.77 19.34
CA GLY A 217 -2.52 2.37 18.53
C GLY A 217 -3.89 2.77 19.11
N GLY A 218 -4.97 2.40 18.40
CA GLY A 218 -6.33 2.86 18.67
C GLY A 218 -6.97 2.26 19.93
N ALA A 219 -6.76 0.96 20.19
CA ALA A 219 -7.40 0.30 21.34
C ALA A 219 -7.00 0.92 22.68
N PRO A 220 -5.72 1.12 23.03
CA PRO A 220 -5.36 1.77 24.30
C PRO A 220 -5.83 3.23 24.36
N ALA A 221 -5.78 3.99 23.26
CA ALA A 221 -6.29 5.36 23.22
C ALA A 221 -7.81 5.40 23.49
N LEU A 222 -8.55 4.46 22.90
CA LEU A 222 -10.00 4.35 23.11
C LEU A 222 -10.33 3.96 24.56
N THR A 223 -9.60 3.01 25.14
CA THR A 223 -9.77 2.62 26.55
C THR A 223 -9.58 3.81 27.49
N ASP A 224 -8.55 4.61 27.26
CA ASP A 224 -8.22 5.75 28.11
C ASP A 224 -9.21 6.93 27.98
N VAL A 225 -9.77 7.17 26.79
CA VAL A 225 -10.83 8.17 26.66
C VAL A 225 -12.14 7.68 27.30
N ILE A 226 -12.46 6.39 27.22
CA ILE A 226 -13.62 5.81 27.92
C ILE A 226 -13.43 5.89 29.43
N GLY A 227 -12.20 5.68 29.93
CA GLY A 227 -11.85 5.77 31.35
C GLY A 227 -11.72 7.21 31.87
N GLY A 228 -11.82 8.24 31.00
CA GLY A 228 -11.69 9.66 31.36
C GLY A 228 -10.25 10.13 31.61
N HIS A 229 -9.23 9.30 31.35
CA HIS A 229 -7.83 9.68 31.47
C HIS A 229 -7.42 10.70 30.41
N THR A 230 -8.00 10.62 29.22
CA THR A 230 -8.00 11.67 28.21
C THR A 230 -9.43 12.13 27.91
N GLN A 231 -9.61 13.37 27.47
CA GLN A 231 -10.91 13.98 27.28
C GLN A 231 -11.41 13.90 25.85
N VAL A 232 -10.47 13.84 24.89
CA VAL A 232 -10.73 14.02 23.44
C VAL A 232 -10.02 12.94 22.66
N LEU A 233 -10.64 12.47 21.57
CA LEU A 233 -9.99 11.56 20.62
C LEU A 233 -10.58 11.76 19.23
N PHE A 234 -9.73 11.82 18.20
CA PHE A 234 -10.13 11.53 16.83
C PHE A 234 -9.90 10.05 16.55
N ILE A 235 -10.96 9.33 16.22
CA ILE A 235 -10.90 7.88 16.00
C ILE A 235 -11.83 7.47 14.85
N SER A 236 -11.50 6.37 14.16
CA SER A 236 -12.36 5.86 13.08
C SER A 236 -13.78 5.58 13.58
N VAL A 237 -14.76 5.86 12.73
CA VAL A 237 -16.17 5.56 13.03
C VAL A 237 -16.38 4.08 13.35
N THR A 238 -15.56 3.18 12.78
CA THR A 238 -15.57 1.75 13.08
C THR A 238 -15.30 1.45 14.56
N LEU A 239 -14.32 2.12 15.16
CA LEU A 239 -13.95 1.92 16.56
C LEU A 239 -14.85 2.72 17.52
N MET A 240 -15.36 3.88 17.06
CA MET A 240 -16.25 4.73 17.83
C MET A 240 -17.64 4.09 18.04
N HIS A 241 -18.17 3.39 17.04
CA HIS A 241 -19.60 3.04 16.93
C HIS A 241 -20.15 2.34 18.19
N GLN A 242 -19.56 1.25 18.61
CA GLN A 242 -20.06 0.48 19.76
C GLN A 242 -19.98 1.25 21.10
N PRO A 243 -18.84 1.89 21.47
CA PRO A 243 -18.75 2.70 22.68
C PRO A 243 -19.69 3.90 22.68
N TRP A 244 -19.93 4.52 21.53
CA TRP A 244 -20.87 5.62 21.41
C TRP A 244 -22.32 5.17 21.63
N GLN A 245 -22.74 4.08 20.99
CA GLN A 245 -24.07 3.50 21.22
C GLN A 245 -24.29 3.06 22.68
N ALA A 246 -23.23 2.58 23.35
CA ALA A 246 -23.28 2.24 24.76
C ALA A 246 -23.25 3.46 25.71
N GLY A 247 -23.22 4.69 25.20
CA GLY A 247 -23.14 5.92 26.00
C GLY A 247 -21.80 6.14 26.71
N GLN A 248 -20.76 5.37 26.36
CA GLN A 248 -19.43 5.48 26.95
C GLN A 248 -18.62 6.66 26.37
N LEU A 249 -19.06 7.18 25.23
CA LEU A 249 -18.49 8.34 24.54
C LEU A 249 -19.60 9.27 24.06
N LYS A 250 -19.26 10.55 23.89
CA LYS A 250 -20.03 11.50 23.10
C LYS A 250 -19.37 11.64 21.73
N ALA A 251 -20.09 11.46 20.63
CA ALA A 251 -19.62 11.80 19.29
C ALA A 251 -20.16 13.17 18.90
N LEU A 252 -19.29 14.13 18.59
CA LEU A 252 -19.68 15.50 18.25
C LEU A 252 -19.86 15.73 16.77
N GLY A 253 -19.14 14.98 15.94
CA GLY A 253 -19.20 15.10 14.50
C GLY A 253 -18.19 14.21 13.80
N VAL A 254 -18.41 14.01 12.50
CA VAL A 254 -17.54 13.21 11.63
C VAL A 254 -16.70 14.12 10.73
N GLY A 255 -15.49 13.65 10.41
CA GLY A 255 -14.55 14.39 9.56
C GLY A 255 -14.74 14.17 8.06
N GLY A 256 -15.80 13.51 7.64
CA GLY A 256 -16.11 13.30 6.22
C GLY A 256 -16.62 14.57 5.53
N VAL A 257 -16.59 14.59 4.20
CA VAL A 257 -17.20 15.66 3.36
C VAL A 257 -18.74 15.63 3.46
N LYS A 258 -19.28 14.46 3.78
CA LYS A 258 -20.71 14.19 4.02
C LYS A 258 -20.87 13.38 5.29
N ARG A 259 -22.08 13.37 5.83
CA ARG A 259 -22.44 12.53 6.98
C ARG A 259 -22.26 11.05 6.63
N VAL A 260 -21.94 10.25 7.62
CA VAL A 260 -21.89 8.78 7.47
C VAL A 260 -23.32 8.25 7.36
N PRO A 261 -23.68 7.49 6.31
CA PRO A 261 -25.07 7.06 6.09
C PRO A 261 -25.67 6.24 7.24
N GLN A 262 -24.83 5.52 7.99
CA GLN A 262 -25.24 4.72 9.15
C GLN A 262 -25.51 5.58 10.39
N PHE A 263 -25.09 6.85 10.39
CA PHE A 263 -25.24 7.81 11.50
C PHE A 263 -25.69 9.18 10.97
N PRO A 264 -26.88 9.26 10.33
CA PRO A 264 -27.34 10.50 9.67
C PRO A 264 -27.58 11.64 10.65
N GLU A 265 -27.77 11.34 11.93
CA GLU A 265 -27.93 12.31 13.02
C GLU A 265 -26.61 13.00 13.40
N LEU A 266 -25.45 12.33 13.13
CA LEU A 266 -24.16 12.90 13.49
C LEU A 266 -23.69 13.86 12.36
N PRO A 267 -23.55 15.17 12.64
CA PRO A 267 -23.18 16.12 11.61
C PRO A 267 -21.72 15.97 11.20
N THR A 268 -21.35 16.53 10.04
CA THR A 268 -19.92 16.72 9.76
C THR A 268 -19.35 17.87 10.62
N ILE A 269 -18.06 17.80 10.91
CA ILE A 269 -17.36 18.88 11.61
C ILE A 269 -17.38 20.17 10.76
N ALA A 270 -17.35 20.03 9.45
CA ALA A 270 -17.45 21.15 8.51
C ALA A 270 -18.81 21.86 8.62
N GLU A 271 -19.94 21.11 8.71
CA GLU A 271 -21.29 21.67 8.95
C GLU A 271 -21.41 22.32 10.34
N SER A 272 -20.59 21.90 11.30
CA SER A 272 -20.65 22.29 12.70
C SER A 272 -19.77 23.50 13.05
N GLY A 273 -19.33 24.28 12.05
CA GLY A 273 -18.63 25.55 12.26
C GLY A 273 -17.15 25.57 11.87
N LEU A 274 -16.62 24.51 11.24
CA LEU A 274 -15.27 24.46 10.68
C LEU A 274 -15.29 24.14 9.18
N PRO A 275 -15.79 25.05 8.32
CA PRO A 275 -15.88 24.80 6.88
C PRO A 275 -14.55 24.34 6.27
N GLY A 276 -14.59 23.28 5.48
CA GLY A 276 -13.40 22.71 4.84
C GLY A 276 -12.57 21.75 5.70
N TYR A 277 -12.91 21.56 6.98
CA TYR A 277 -12.25 20.55 7.81
C TYR A 277 -12.56 19.15 7.31
N GLN A 278 -11.51 18.31 7.24
CA GLN A 278 -11.62 16.92 6.88
C GLN A 278 -10.68 16.06 7.73
N ALA A 279 -11.21 14.94 8.23
CA ALA A 279 -10.49 13.91 8.97
C ALA A 279 -10.89 12.53 8.41
N VAL A 280 -10.19 12.11 7.39
CA VAL A 280 -10.43 10.86 6.66
C VAL A 280 -9.11 10.14 6.51
N SER A 281 -9.07 8.86 6.87
CA SER A 281 -7.95 7.98 6.54
C SER A 281 -8.21 7.29 5.21
N TRP A 282 -7.20 7.16 4.37
CA TRP A 282 -7.30 6.45 3.11
C TRP A 282 -6.33 5.26 3.04
N PHE A 283 -6.68 4.31 2.20
CA PHE A 283 -5.92 3.08 1.98
C PHE A 283 -5.73 2.87 0.48
N GLY A 284 -4.55 2.38 0.11
CA GLY A 284 -4.22 2.18 -1.29
C GLY A 284 -3.26 1.04 -1.53
N LEU A 285 -3.23 0.61 -2.79
CA LEU A 285 -2.36 -0.41 -3.31
C LEU A 285 -1.29 0.20 -4.20
N PHE A 286 -0.05 -0.24 -4.00
CA PHE A 286 1.13 0.28 -4.70
C PHE A 286 2.02 -0.88 -5.15
N THR A 287 2.82 -0.63 -6.19
CA THR A 287 3.90 -1.52 -6.66
C THR A 287 5.25 -0.83 -6.52
N PRO A 288 6.38 -1.56 -6.56
CA PRO A 288 7.69 -0.95 -6.69
C PRO A 288 7.80 -0.09 -7.95
N ALA A 289 8.63 0.97 -7.89
CA ALA A 289 8.95 1.79 -9.05
C ALA A 289 9.53 0.94 -10.19
N GLY A 290 9.15 1.26 -11.43
CA GLY A 290 9.57 0.50 -12.62
C GLY A 290 8.67 -0.69 -12.95
N THR A 291 7.60 -0.95 -12.20
CA THR A 291 6.60 -1.97 -12.58
C THR A 291 5.96 -1.59 -13.92
N PRO A 292 5.87 -2.52 -14.90
CA PRO A 292 5.29 -2.26 -16.20
C PRO A 292 3.88 -1.67 -16.11
N ALA A 293 3.60 -0.65 -16.92
CA ALA A 293 2.35 0.10 -16.87
C ALA A 293 1.11 -0.75 -17.24
N ASP A 294 1.28 -1.78 -18.05
CA ASP A 294 0.22 -2.73 -18.38
C ASP A 294 -0.17 -3.59 -17.17
N ILE A 295 0.80 -4.02 -16.36
CA ILE A 295 0.55 -4.72 -15.09
C ILE A 295 -0.20 -3.80 -14.12
N VAL A 296 0.25 -2.54 -13.97
CA VAL A 296 -0.41 -1.56 -13.09
C VAL A 296 -1.87 -1.35 -13.53
N ARG A 297 -2.11 -1.16 -14.84
CA ARG A 297 -3.47 -0.99 -15.37
C ARG A 297 -4.33 -2.24 -15.19
N HIS A 298 -3.77 -3.44 -15.38
CA HIS A 298 -4.47 -4.70 -15.17
C HIS A 298 -4.94 -4.84 -13.72
N ILE A 299 -4.03 -4.65 -12.76
CA ILE A 299 -4.37 -4.72 -11.33
C ILE A 299 -5.42 -3.65 -10.97
N ASN A 300 -5.23 -2.40 -11.44
CA ASN A 300 -6.20 -1.33 -11.19
C ASN A 300 -7.60 -1.71 -11.71
N ALA A 301 -7.70 -2.16 -12.95
CA ALA A 301 -9.00 -2.49 -13.55
C ALA A 301 -9.75 -3.57 -12.74
N ASP A 302 -9.05 -4.61 -12.29
CA ASP A 302 -9.68 -5.67 -11.50
C ASP A 302 -10.05 -5.19 -10.08
N VAL A 303 -9.19 -4.39 -9.43
CA VAL A 303 -9.53 -3.77 -8.13
C VAL A 303 -10.74 -2.87 -8.26
N GLN A 304 -10.81 -2.02 -9.30
CA GLN A 304 -11.94 -1.13 -9.51
C GLN A 304 -13.24 -1.89 -9.79
N ARG A 305 -13.18 -3.01 -10.52
CA ARG A 305 -14.34 -3.89 -10.74
C ARG A 305 -14.85 -4.47 -9.41
N ILE A 306 -13.93 -4.90 -8.52
CA ILE A 306 -14.29 -5.42 -7.19
C ILE A 306 -14.93 -4.32 -6.34
N LEU A 307 -14.31 -3.15 -6.28
CA LEU A 307 -14.79 -2.04 -5.44
C LEU A 307 -16.12 -1.46 -5.93
N SER A 308 -16.43 -1.60 -7.22
CA SER A 308 -17.69 -1.15 -7.82
C SER A 308 -18.81 -2.18 -7.70
N ASP A 309 -18.51 -3.43 -7.28
CA ASP A 309 -19.52 -4.48 -7.11
C ASP A 309 -20.37 -4.22 -5.86
N PRO A 310 -21.70 -3.99 -6.00
CA PRO A 310 -22.59 -3.75 -4.85
C PRO A 310 -22.56 -4.88 -3.81
N ALA A 311 -22.45 -6.14 -4.27
CA ALA A 311 -22.41 -7.28 -3.35
C ALA A 311 -21.11 -7.30 -2.52
N PHE A 312 -19.98 -6.87 -3.11
CA PHE A 312 -18.74 -6.70 -2.39
C PHE A 312 -18.84 -5.55 -1.38
N GLN A 313 -19.42 -4.42 -1.78
CA GLN A 313 -19.61 -3.26 -0.91
C GLN A 313 -20.49 -3.63 0.29
N GLU A 314 -21.64 -4.25 0.06
CA GLU A 314 -22.56 -4.66 1.11
C GLU A 314 -21.93 -5.66 2.09
N LYS A 315 -21.18 -6.62 1.58
CA LYS A 315 -20.58 -7.68 2.39
C LYS A 315 -19.34 -7.25 3.18
N PHE A 316 -18.48 -6.39 2.61
CA PHE A 316 -17.16 -6.10 3.17
C PHE A 316 -16.94 -4.63 3.52
N LEU A 317 -17.41 -3.68 2.69
CA LEU A 317 -17.13 -2.27 2.92
C LEU A 317 -18.10 -1.63 3.89
N THR A 318 -19.39 -1.81 3.68
CA THR A 318 -20.46 -1.21 4.51
C THR A 318 -20.37 -1.60 5.99
N PRO A 319 -20.19 -2.88 6.36
CA PRO A 319 -20.08 -3.27 7.78
C PRO A 319 -18.83 -2.74 8.47
N SER A 320 -17.80 -2.42 7.70
CA SER A 320 -16.53 -1.87 8.19
C SER A 320 -16.42 -0.35 8.03
N PHE A 321 -17.48 0.30 7.56
CA PHE A 321 -17.56 1.76 7.30
C PHE A 321 -16.51 2.26 6.28
N PHE A 322 -16.12 1.43 5.33
CA PHE A 322 -15.27 1.86 4.22
C PHE A 322 -16.13 2.49 3.12
N GLU A 323 -15.66 3.62 2.59
CA GLU A 323 -16.12 4.17 1.32
C GLU A 323 -15.07 3.86 0.25
N PRO A 324 -15.45 3.26 -0.91
CA PRO A 324 -14.49 2.89 -1.94
C PRO A 324 -13.87 4.13 -2.60
N ILE A 325 -12.58 4.07 -2.92
CA ILE A 325 -11.91 5.04 -3.80
C ILE A 325 -11.96 4.48 -5.22
N LEU A 326 -12.86 5.03 -6.03
CA LEU A 326 -12.99 4.65 -7.43
C LEU A 326 -12.15 5.55 -8.33
N GLY A 327 -11.60 4.98 -9.42
CA GLY A 327 -10.84 5.72 -10.42
C GLY A 327 -9.62 4.98 -10.95
N SER A 328 -8.99 5.56 -11.96
CA SER A 328 -7.77 5.05 -12.58
C SER A 328 -6.55 5.17 -11.64
N ALA A 329 -5.47 4.47 -11.98
CA ALA A 329 -4.20 4.59 -11.28
C ALA A 329 -3.67 6.03 -11.29
N ASP A 330 -3.85 6.75 -12.41
CA ASP A 330 -3.44 8.16 -12.53
C ASP A 330 -4.26 9.10 -11.64
N GLU A 331 -5.57 8.85 -11.48
CA GLU A 331 -6.42 9.60 -10.55
C GLU A 331 -6.00 9.35 -9.12
N PHE A 332 -5.71 8.11 -8.78
CA PHE A 332 -5.20 7.77 -7.46
C PHE A 332 -3.80 8.38 -7.21
N ALA A 333 -2.93 8.43 -8.22
CA ALA A 333 -1.63 9.10 -8.11
C ALA A 333 -1.79 10.60 -7.82
N ARG A 334 -2.73 11.29 -8.49
CA ARG A 334 -3.05 12.69 -8.21
C ARG A 334 -3.60 12.88 -6.80
N TYR A 335 -4.47 11.97 -6.36
CA TYR A 335 -5.00 11.98 -4.99
C TYR A 335 -3.88 11.87 -3.94
N VAL A 336 -2.97 10.88 -4.09
CA VAL A 336 -1.82 10.71 -3.20
C VAL A 336 -0.93 11.95 -3.17
N SER A 337 -0.67 12.56 -4.34
CA SER A 337 0.13 13.80 -4.44
C SER A 337 -0.54 14.99 -3.71
N ALA A 338 -1.86 15.12 -3.84
CA ALA A 338 -2.61 16.16 -3.11
C ALA A 338 -2.56 15.94 -1.59
N GLU A 339 -2.66 14.69 -1.14
CA GLU A 339 -2.52 14.34 0.27
C GLU A 339 -1.09 14.61 0.80
N GLN A 340 -0.05 14.37 -0.01
CA GLN A 340 1.33 14.73 0.35
C GLN A 340 1.47 16.24 0.58
N VAL A 341 0.92 17.07 -0.30
CA VAL A 341 0.94 18.53 -0.15
C VAL A 341 0.21 18.96 1.12
N LYS A 342 -0.98 18.41 1.36
CA LYS A 342 -1.81 18.70 2.54
C LYS A 342 -1.07 18.36 3.84
N TRP A 343 -0.59 17.13 3.97
CA TRP A 343 0.08 16.67 5.19
C TRP A 343 1.45 17.32 5.38
N GLY A 344 2.20 17.54 4.29
CA GLY A 344 3.47 18.27 4.32
C GLY A 344 3.29 19.68 4.90
N LYS A 345 2.23 20.39 4.47
CA LYS A 345 1.90 21.71 5.00
C LYS A 345 1.52 21.65 6.48
N ILE A 346 0.63 20.75 6.89
CA ILE A 346 0.19 20.61 8.28
C ILE A 346 1.39 20.30 9.20
N ILE A 347 2.26 19.38 8.80
CA ILE A 347 3.45 18.99 9.57
C ILE A 347 4.42 20.16 9.71
N ALA A 348 4.70 20.88 8.61
CA ALA A 348 5.61 22.03 8.61
C ALA A 348 5.08 23.20 9.45
N ASP A 349 3.83 23.61 9.24
CA ASP A 349 3.20 24.74 9.94
C ASP A 349 3.13 24.51 11.47
N ASN A 350 2.95 23.24 11.88
CA ASN A 350 2.83 22.88 13.30
C ASN A 350 4.11 22.27 13.89
N LYS A 351 5.21 22.24 13.13
CA LYS A 351 6.53 21.75 13.56
C LYS A 351 6.46 20.33 14.15
N VAL A 352 5.65 19.46 13.57
CA VAL A 352 5.51 18.08 14.03
C VAL A 352 6.74 17.27 13.60
N SER A 353 7.37 16.57 14.52
CA SER A 353 8.50 15.68 14.26
C SER A 353 8.35 14.41 15.09
N ALA A 354 8.81 13.30 14.54
CA ALA A 354 8.90 12.03 15.26
C ALA A 354 10.31 11.79 15.84
N GLU A 355 11.22 12.74 15.67
CA GLU A 355 12.61 12.74 16.18
C GLU A 355 12.81 13.81 17.25
#